data_fa407d5ab91e4aa527857c511849ea54
#
_entry.id   fa407d5ab91e4aa527857c511849ea54
#
_cell.length_a   1.000
_cell.length_b   1.000
_cell.length_c   1.000
_cell.angle_alpha   90.00
_cell.angle_beta   90.00
_cell.angle_gamma   90.00
#
_symmetry.space_group_name_H-M   'P 1'
#
loop_
_entity.id
_entity.type
_entity.pdbx_description
1 polymer ?
#
loop_
_entity_poly.entity_id
_entity_poly.type
_entity_poly.pdbx_seq_one_letter_code
_entity_poly.pdbx_strand_id
1 'polypeptide(L)'
;MQVFFSDVQLRHAPQEFLVRGQWKPCPEKPERATALKEALLAAGHQVAVPQAGDRTAIAAVHDHRYLAFLETGHERWRQLPGAAATIVPNIHPNSRGVGYPRSVVGQAGYHMADTACPIDADSLPAILASADCAIAAAKAMLATGA
;
A
#
# COMPACT_ATOMS: atom_id res chain seq x y z
N MET A 1 26.60 3.49 0.83
CA MET A 1 25.49 2.63 1.33
C MET A 1 24.67 2.15 0.16
N GLN A 2 24.21 0.91 0.16
CA GLN A 2 23.25 0.40 -0.82
C GLN A 2 21.82 0.82 -0.45
N VAL A 3 21.07 1.30 -1.43
CA VAL A 3 19.69 1.72 -1.30
C VAL A 3 18.84 0.86 -2.24
N PHE A 4 17.69 0.38 -1.79
CA PHE A 4 16.74 -0.35 -2.61
C PHE A 4 15.56 0.53 -2.97
N PHE A 5 15.24 0.59 -4.26
CA PHE A 5 14.14 1.41 -4.78
C PHE A 5 13.51 0.75 -6.01
N SER A 6 12.20 0.78 -6.08
CA SER A 6 11.43 0.32 -7.25
C SER A 6 10.53 1.44 -7.75
N ASP A 7 10.62 1.78 -9.03
CA ASP A 7 9.74 2.80 -9.63
C ASP A 7 8.26 2.38 -9.64
N VAL A 8 7.96 1.09 -9.45
CA VAL A 8 6.57 0.59 -9.33
C VAL A 8 5.84 1.22 -8.15
N GLN A 9 6.53 1.52 -7.04
CA GLN A 9 5.91 2.19 -5.88
C GLN A 9 5.39 3.60 -6.20
N LEU A 10 5.92 4.26 -7.26
CA LEU A 10 5.46 5.58 -7.70
C LEU A 10 4.08 5.55 -8.34
N ARG A 11 3.56 4.37 -8.67
CA ARG A 11 2.22 4.21 -9.25
C ARG A 11 1.10 4.50 -8.25
N HIS A 12 1.36 4.38 -6.95
CA HIS A 12 0.41 4.80 -5.92
C HIS A 12 0.41 6.33 -5.84
N ALA A 13 -0.57 6.94 -6.51
CA ALA A 13 -0.69 8.39 -6.65
C ALA A 13 -2.14 8.86 -6.42
N PRO A 14 -2.69 8.65 -5.21
CA PRO A 14 -4.05 9.07 -4.92
C PRO A 14 -4.19 10.58 -5.07
N GLN A 15 -5.19 11.03 -5.84
CA GLN A 15 -5.37 12.45 -6.13
C GLN A 15 -6.05 13.17 -4.98
N GLU A 16 -6.99 12.48 -4.33
CA GLU A 16 -7.81 13.04 -3.27
C GLU A 16 -8.00 12.04 -2.13
N PHE A 17 -8.27 12.55 -0.95
CA PHE A 17 -8.64 11.75 0.21
C PHE A 17 -9.79 12.41 0.98
N LEU A 18 -10.56 11.61 1.69
CA LEU A 18 -11.69 12.11 2.47
C LEU A 18 -11.25 12.39 3.90
N VAL A 19 -11.39 13.63 4.34
CA VAL A 19 -11.11 14.04 5.72
C VAL A 19 -12.19 14.95 6.27
N ARG A 20 -12.74 14.63 7.44
CA ARG A 20 -13.79 15.41 8.09
C ARG A 20 -14.99 15.69 7.18
N GLY A 21 -15.37 14.68 6.36
CA GLY A 21 -16.49 14.81 5.42
C GLY A 21 -16.19 15.66 4.16
N GLN A 22 -14.95 16.08 3.94
CA GLN A 22 -14.56 16.87 2.78
C GLN A 22 -13.49 16.16 1.96
N TRP A 23 -13.63 16.16 0.63
CA TRP A 23 -12.57 15.76 -0.28
C TRP A 23 -11.49 16.83 -0.33
N LYS A 24 -10.25 16.43 -0.20
CA LYS A 24 -9.07 17.32 -0.26
C LYS A 24 -7.99 16.68 -1.12
N PRO A 25 -7.13 17.50 -1.77
CA PRO A 25 -5.96 16.98 -2.47
C PRO A 25 -5.11 16.11 -1.53
N CYS A 26 -4.71 14.93 -2.01
CA CYS A 26 -3.88 14.03 -1.22
C CYS A 26 -2.46 14.63 -1.04
N PRO A 27 -1.94 14.72 0.19
CA PRO A 27 -0.59 15.20 0.43
C PRO A 27 0.47 14.14 0.12
N GLU A 28 0.10 12.86 0.08
CA GLU A 28 0.99 11.78 -0.28
C GLU A 28 1.16 11.74 -1.80
N LYS A 29 2.36 12.09 -2.26
CA LYS A 29 2.69 12.22 -3.69
C LYS A 29 3.93 11.42 -4.04
N PRO A 30 3.99 10.78 -5.22
CA PRO A 30 5.15 10.03 -5.69
C PRO A 30 6.44 10.87 -5.73
N GLU A 31 6.33 12.17 -5.95
CA GLU A 31 7.45 13.10 -6.00
C GLU A 31 8.29 13.10 -4.73
N ARG A 32 7.71 12.77 -3.57
CA ARG A 32 8.47 12.62 -2.31
C ARG A 32 9.49 11.50 -2.41
N ALA A 33 9.09 10.35 -2.95
CA ALA A 33 9.99 9.22 -3.13
C ALA A 33 11.06 9.51 -4.20
N THR A 34 10.69 10.20 -5.28
CA THR A 34 11.62 10.64 -6.32
C THR A 34 12.67 11.60 -5.76
N ALA A 35 12.26 12.61 -5.00
CA ALA A 35 13.19 13.57 -4.39
C ALA A 35 14.18 12.88 -3.42
N LEU A 36 13.70 11.90 -2.63
CA LEU A 36 14.59 11.12 -1.76
C LEU A 36 15.59 10.28 -2.56
N LYS A 37 15.16 9.61 -3.63
CA LYS A 37 16.02 8.83 -4.53
C LYS A 37 17.10 9.71 -5.13
N GLU A 38 16.72 10.88 -5.66
CA GLU A 38 17.67 11.84 -6.27
C GLU A 38 18.69 12.37 -5.25
N ALA A 39 18.26 12.72 -4.04
CA ALA A 39 19.13 13.16 -2.97
C ALA A 39 20.15 12.08 -2.58
N LEU A 40 19.73 10.82 -2.51
CA LEU A 40 20.62 9.70 -2.19
C LEU A 40 21.63 9.43 -3.30
N LEU A 41 21.22 9.53 -4.57
CA LEU A 41 22.14 9.44 -5.72
C LEU A 41 23.15 10.59 -5.73
N ALA A 42 22.72 11.83 -5.48
CA ALA A 42 23.58 12.99 -5.38
C ALA A 42 24.59 12.86 -4.22
N ALA A 43 24.23 12.18 -3.15
CA ALA A 43 25.12 11.86 -2.03
C ALA A 43 26.08 10.67 -2.31
N GLY A 44 26.11 10.15 -3.55
CA GLY A 44 27.01 9.07 -3.97
C GLY A 44 26.56 7.67 -3.53
N HIS A 45 25.29 7.49 -3.15
CA HIS A 45 24.76 6.19 -2.80
C HIS A 45 24.35 5.39 -4.06
N GLN A 46 24.45 4.06 -3.97
CA GLN A 46 24.07 3.18 -5.06
C GLN A 46 22.61 2.74 -4.87
N VAL A 47 21.79 2.92 -5.90
CA VAL A 47 20.40 2.49 -5.93
C VAL A 47 20.27 1.21 -6.74
N ALA A 48 19.70 0.18 -6.13
CA ALA A 48 19.41 -1.12 -6.75
C ALA A 48 17.90 -1.37 -6.76
N VAL A 49 17.43 -2.04 -7.79
CA VAL A 49 16.05 -2.55 -7.85
C VAL A 49 16.02 -3.88 -7.10
N PRO A 50 15.13 -4.06 -6.11
CA PRO A 50 15.00 -5.33 -5.42
C PRO A 50 14.42 -6.39 -6.36
N GLN A 51 14.79 -7.65 -6.16
CA GLN A 51 14.05 -8.75 -6.77
C GLN A 51 12.67 -8.85 -6.11
N ALA A 52 11.67 -9.35 -6.87
CA ALA A 52 10.34 -9.62 -6.33
C ALA A 52 10.45 -10.49 -5.08
N GLY A 53 9.81 -10.03 -4.01
CA GLY A 53 10.07 -10.54 -2.69
C GLY A 53 9.38 -11.84 -2.38
N ASP A 54 9.80 -12.40 -1.26
CA ASP A 54 9.22 -13.57 -0.65
C ASP A 54 7.85 -13.24 -0.05
N ARG A 55 6.78 -13.67 -0.70
CA ARG A 55 5.41 -13.49 -0.22
C ARG A 55 5.16 -14.16 1.13
N THR A 56 5.97 -15.15 1.50
CA THR A 56 5.93 -15.82 2.79
C THR A 56 6.27 -14.85 3.92
N ALA A 57 7.25 -13.97 3.71
CA ALA A 57 7.62 -12.94 4.69
C ALA A 57 6.47 -11.95 4.94
N ILE A 58 5.74 -11.57 3.89
CA ILE A 58 4.57 -10.70 4.00
C ILE A 58 3.43 -11.42 4.73
N ALA A 59 3.15 -12.67 4.37
CA ALA A 59 2.10 -13.48 4.99
C ALA A 59 2.39 -13.85 6.44
N ALA A 60 3.65 -13.86 6.87
CA ALA A 60 4.02 -14.07 8.26
C ALA A 60 3.64 -12.89 9.18
N VAL A 61 3.46 -11.68 8.61
CA VAL A 61 3.16 -10.45 9.36
C VAL A 61 1.70 -10.05 9.22
N HIS A 62 1.09 -10.26 8.04
CA HIS A 62 -0.25 -9.80 7.72
C HIS A 62 -1.26 -10.95 7.71
N ASP A 63 -2.48 -10.66 8.23
CA ASP A 63 -3.61 -11.59 8.17
C ASP A 63 -3.97 -11.92 6.70
N HIS A 64 -4.23 -13.21 6.43
CA HIS A 64 -4.56 -13.69 5.09
C HIS A 64 -5.80 -13.03 4.47
N ARG A 65 -6.78 -12.62 5.31
CA ARG A 65 -7.99 -11.92 4.85
C ARG A 65 -7.67 -10.51 4.37
N TYR A 66 -6.70 -9.85 5.04
CA TYR A 66 -6.22 -8.55 4.61
C TYR A 66 -5.50 -8.65 3.25
N LEU A 67 -4.63 -9.63 3.09
CA LEU A 67 -3.93 -9.84 1.81
C LEU A 67 -4.92 -10.17 0.69
N ALA A 68 -5.89 -11.05 0.93
CA ALA A 68 -6.94 -11.38 -0.04
C ALA A 68 -7.84 -10.17 -0.37
N PHE A 69 -8.09 -9.29 0.61
CA PHE A 69 -8.80 -8.03 0.37
C PHE A 69 -7.98 -7.10 -0.53
N LEU A 70 -6.69 -6.94 -0.31
CA LEU A 70 -5.82 -6.12 -1.16
C LEU A 70 -5.76 -6.66 -2.61
N GLU A 71 -5.73 -7.99 -2.77
CA GLU A 71 -5.67 -8.64 -4.09
C GLU A 71 -6.96 -8.49 -4.90
N THR A 72 -8.11 -8.55 -4.27
CA THR A 72 -9.40 -8.62 -4.97
C THR A 72 -10.33 -7.44 -4.72
N GLY A 73 -10.02 -6.63 -3.72
CA GLY A 73 -10.93 -5.61 -3.21
C GLY A 73 -11.27 -4.54 -4.23
N HIS A 74 -10.26 -4.00 -4.93
CA HIS A 74 -10.49 -2.94 -5.91
C HIS A 74 -11.32 -3.42 -7.11
N GLU A 75 -11.05 -4.59 -7.67
CA GLU A 75 -11.84 -5.17 -8.75
C GLU A 75 -13.31 -5.36 -8.33
N ARG A 76 -13.55 -5.96 -7.18
CA ARG A 76 -14.90 -6.17 -6.63
C ARG A 76 -15.62 -4.87 -6.30
N TRP A 77 -14.88 -3.86 -5.84
CA TRP A 77 -15.41 -2.52 -5.60
C TRP A 77 -15.91 -1.88 -6.88
N ARG A 78 -15.14 -1.96 -7.96
CA ARG A 78 -15.48 -1.41 -9.27
C ARG A 78 -16.73 -2.03 -9.90
N GLN A 79 -17.13 -3.23 -9.47
CA GLN A 79 -18.36 -3.89 -9.91
C GLN A 79 -19.61 -3.36 -9.20
N LEU A 80 -19.47 -2.57 -8.15
CA LEU A 80 -20.63 -2.01 -7.44
C LEU A 80 -21.23 -0.85 -8.26
N PRO A 81 -22.57 -0.78 -8.38
CA PRO A 81 -23.23 0.35 -9.03
C PRO A 81 -22.89 1.67 -8.35
N GLY A 82 -22.41 2.65 -9.14
CA GLY A 82 -22.06 3.98 -8.64
C GLY A 82 -20.79 4.05 -7.78
N ALA A 83 -19.98 3.00 -7.75
CA ALA A 83 -18.72 3.00 -6.98
C ALA A 83 -17.75 4.06 -7.50
N ALA A 84 -17.06 4.73 -6.57
CA ALA A 84 -15.95 5.62 -6.89
C ALA A 84 -14.77 4.86 -7.51
N ALA A 85 -13.83 5.57 -8.13
CA ALA A 85 -12.64 4.98 -8.73
C ALA A 85 -11.72 4.32 -7.68
N THR A 86 -11.74 4.81 -6.46
CA THR A 86 -10.95 4.31 -5.33
C THR A 86 -11.84 3.75 -4.24
N ILE A 87 -11.33 2.79 -3.49
CA ILE A 87 -11.99 2.30 -2.27
C ILE A 87 -11.75 3.33 -1.17
N VAL A 88 -12.85 3.85 -0.62
CA VAL A 88 -12.84 4.65 0.61
C VAL A 88 -13.93 4.07 1.52
N PRO A 89 -13.59 3.60 2.72
CA PRO A 89 -14.58 2.98 3.60
C PRO A 89 -15.57 4.03 4.12
N ASN A 90 -16.83 3.66 4.18
CA ASN A 90 -17.89 4.49 4.76
C ASN A 90 -18.61 3.81 5.93
N ILE A 91 -18.26 2.56 6.21
CA ILE A 91 -18.79 1.73 7.29
C ILE A 91 -17.61 1.03 7.95
N HIS A 92 -17.47 1.18 9.25
CA HIS A 92 -16.46 0.47 10.04
C HIS A 92 -17.18 -0.53 10.97
N PRO A 93 -17.19 -1.84 10.63
CA PRO A 93 -17.77 -2.85 11.48
C PRO A 93 -17.08 -2.84 12.85
N ASN A 94 -17.87 -2.73 13.91
CA ASN A 94 -17.31 -2.81 15.26
C ASN A 94 -17.00 -4.26 15.64
N SER A 95 -16.05 -4.45 16.54
CA SER A 95 -15.61 -5.76 17.02
C SER A 95 -16.64 -6.50 17.89
N ARG A 96 -17.80 -5.91 18.16
CA ARG A 96 -18.83 -6.50 19.03
C ARG A 96 -19.74 -7.45 18.23
N GLY A 97 -19.27 -8.68 18.04
CA GLY A 97 -20.10 -9.78 17.56
C GLY A 97 -20.35 -9.86 16.06
N VAL A 98 -19.62 -9.10 15.26
CA VAL A 98 -19.73 -9.16 13.80
C VAL A 98 -18.63 -10.07 13.26
N GLY A 99 -19.01 -11.14 12.58
CA GLY A 99 -18.07 -11.98 11.84
C GLY A 99 -17.41 -11.20 10.69
N TYR A 100 -16.44 -11.83 10.01
CA TYR A 100 -15.79 -11.22 8.85
C TYR A 100 -16.81 -10.86 7.76
N PRO A 101 -16.84 -9.60 7.27
CA PRO A 101 -17.83 -9.16 6.31
C PRO A 101 -17.71 -9.89 4.96
N ARG A 102 -18.87 -10.23 4.35
CA ARG A 102 -18.91 -10.86 3.02
C ARG A 102 -18.82 -9.84 1.89
N SER A 103 -19.38 -8.64 2.06
CA SER A 103 -19.36 -7.60 1.05
C SER A 103 -18.03 -6.86 1.03
N VAL A 104 -17.59 -6.41 -0.14
CA VAL A 104 -16.36 -5.61 -0.27
C VAL A 104 -16.45 -4.28 0.49
N VAL A 105 -17.65 -3.69 0.60
CA VAL A 105 -17.89 -2.47 1.40
C VAL A 105 -17.59 -2.71 2.87
N GLY A 106 -18.11 -3.81 3.42
CA GLY A 106 -17.83 -4.19 4.79
C GLY A 106 -16.36 -4.55 5.02
N GLN A 107 -15.73 -5.25 4.07
CA GLN A 107 -14.32 -5.60 4.12
C GLN A 107 -13.42 -4.36 4.07
N ALA A 108 -13.75 -3.35 3.26
CA ALA A 108 -13.06 -2.07 3.25
C ALA A 108 -13.03 -1.44 4.65
N GLY A 109 -14.19 -1.31 5.29
CA GLY A 109 -14.24 -0.76 6.64
C GLY A 109 -13.66 -1.67 7.74
N TYR A 110 -13.55 -2.98 7.48
CA TYR A 110 -12.92 -3.92 8.41
C TYR A 110 -11.39 -3.79 8.39
N HIS A 111 -10.80 -3.58 7.20
CA HIS A 111 -9.36 -3.53 7.01
C HIS A 111 -8.75 -2.13 6.98
N MET A 112 -9.55 -1.12 6.62
CA MET A 112 -9.11 0.27 6.52
C MET A 112 -9.55 1.05 7.75
N ALA A 113 -8.59 1.56 8.50
CA ALA A 113 -8.87 2.22 9.79
C ALA A 113 -9.56 3.58 9.61
N ASP A 114 -9.31 4.26 8.49
CA ASP A 114 -9.85 5.60 8.20
C ASP A 114 -10.10 5.79 6.70
N THR A 115 -10.42 7.01 6.32
CA THR A 115 -10.71 7.42 4.94
C THR A 115 -9.53 8.12 4.24
N ALA A 116 -8.37 8.19 4.89
CA ALA A 116 -7.23 8.96 4.40
C ALA A 116 -6.27 8.17 3.49
N CYS A 117 -6.48 6.85 3.39
CA CYS A 117 -5.66 5.98 2.55
C CYS A 117 -6.54 5.27 1.49
N PRO A 118 -6.95 5.97 0.42
CA PRO A 118 -7.76 5.37 -0.64
C PRO A 118 -6.97 4.28 -1.38
N ILE A 119 -7.67 3.18 -1.73
CA ILE A 119 -7.08 2.06 -2.47
C ILE A 119 -7.60 2.08 -3.92
N ASP A 120 -6.69 2.00 -4.88
CA ASP A 120 -6.95 1.92 -6.32
C ASP A 120 -6.30 0.68 -6.96
N ALA A 121 -6.33 0.59 -8.28
CA ALA A 121 -5.75 -0.52 -9.05
C ALA A 121 -4.22 -0.64 -8.88
N ASP A 122 -3.55 0.48 -8.65
CA ASP A 122 -2.09 0.56 -8.54
C ASP A 122 -1.58 0.42 -7.10
N SER A 123 -2.49 0.46 -6.12
CA SER A 123 -2.10 0.39 -4.70
C SER A 123 -1.40 -0.91 -4.34
N LEU A 124 -1.95 -2.07 -4.73
CA LEU A 124 -1.30 -3.35 -4.40
C LEU A 124 0.08 -3.52 -5.05
N PRO A 125 0.27 -3.29 -6.37
CA PRO A 125 1.60 -3.32 -6.97
C PRO A 125 2.61 -2.40 -6.27
N ALA A 126 2.20 -1.19 -5.92
CA ALA A 126 3.05 -0.21 -5.24
C ALA A 126 3.42 -0.67 -3.81
N ILE A 127 2.45 -1.16 -3.04
CA ILE A 127 2.66 -1.70 -1.68
C ILE A 127 3.65 -2.87 -1.71
N LEU A 128 3.47 -3.80 -2.64
CA LEU A 128 4.35 -4.94 -2.78
C LEU A 128 5.78 -4.54 -3.17
N ALA A 129 5.92 -3.59 -4.09
CA ALA A 129 7.23 -3.06 -4.48
C ALA A 129 7.94 -2.35 -3.31
N SER A 130 7.21 -1.63 -2.49
CA SER A 130 7.74 -1.01 -1.26
C SER A 130 8.18 -2.06 -0.23
N ALA A 131 7.37 -3.10 -0.02
CA ALA A 131 7.73 -4.22 0.85
C ALA A 131 8.98 -4.96 0.35
N ASP A 132 9.10 -5.17 -0.96
CA ASP A 132 10.28 -5.80 -1.57
C ASP A 132 11.55 -4.99 -1.32
N CYS A 133 11.48 -3.64 -1.37
CA CYS A 133 12.60 -2.76 -1.00
C CYS A 133 13.03 -2.97 0.46
N ALA A 134 12.07 -3.00 1.38
CA ALA A 134 12.35 -3.19 2.81
C ALA A 134 12.94 -4.58 3.11
N ILE A 135 12.39 -5.64 2.51
CA ILE A 135 12.88 -7.01 2.66
C ILE A 135 14.31 -7.13 2.09
N ALA A 136 14.58 -6.55 0.92
CA ALA A 136 15.91 -6.57 0.33
C ALA A 136 16.94 -5.82 1.20
N ALA A 137 16.57 -4.68 1.76
CA ALA A 137 17.42 -3.91 2.66
C ALA A 137 17.74 -4.70 3.95
N ALA A 138 16.72 -5.34 4.55
CA ALA A 138 16.93 -6.17 5.72
C ALA A 138 17.82 -7.38 5.45
N LYS A 139 17.63 -8.07 4.32
CA LYS A 139 18.47 -9.21 3.91
C LYS A 139 19.93 -8.77 3.66
N ALA A 140 20.14 -7.62 3.01
CA ALA A 140 21.49 -7.10 2.76
C ALA A 140 22.20 -6.76 4.07
N MET A 141 21.49 -6.12 5.02
CA MET A 141 22.02 -5.80 6.35
C MET A 141 22.43 -7.06 7.13
N LEU A 142 21.58 -8.07 7.15
CA LEU A 142 21.88 -9.34 7.81
C LEU A 142 23.07 -10.08 7.19
N ALA A 143 23.22 -10.01 5.87
CA ALA A 143 24.32 -10.66 5.16
C ALA A 143 25.68 -9.97 5.39
N THR A 144 25.69 -8.66 5.63
CA THR A 144 26.92 -7.89 5.85
C THR A 144 27.31 -7.78 7.31
N GLY A 145 26.45 -8.15 8.25
CA GLY A 145 26.70 -8.03 9.69
C GLY A 145 26.75 -6.58 10.18
N ALA A 146 26.21 -5.64 9.42
CA ALA A 146 26.20 -4.22 9.73
C ALA A 146 25.00 -3.82 10.60
#